data_5aa41c83322e11a898e187209a02912a
#
_entry.id   5aa41c83322e11a898e187209a02912a
#
_cell.length_a   1.000
_cell.length_b   1.000
_cell.length_c   1.000
_cell.angle_alpha   90.00
_cell.angle_beta   90.00
_cell.angle_gamma   90.00
#
_symmetry.space_group_name_H-M   'P 1'
#
loop_
_entity.id
_entity.type
_entity.pdbx_description
1 polymer ?
#
loop_
_entity_poly.entity_id
_entity_poly.type
_entity_poly.pdbx_seq_one_letter_code
_entity_poly.pdbx_strand_id
1 'polypeptide(L)'
;MLSSKIQRKKISHSALANAIALHERYRTGKPGGVRAQLTFADLSGMAMAGANLTEADCTGASFRGAMLSDCVFDRATLFACDFGEADLEGASLVRADMRGVNLRGANLTRANLIQADLREGSITQKDRSGNLQAVRLGPVGPAELQGANLAAANLSEASMEGMSAGQADFTDAIMRDCKLSRANLQKAKLTGANLAGADMRGANCTGAALDGAVMSGTNLANTVLDGASLIDVVNDMLAGKALEEQGIAPAELLRLHALWAKTGGAEGRAADLSGYDCRGLPRLAEMVLVGLRAEKAVLVGLDMRGCQLQGARLMGADLRDCKLSGSDFRGANLTGAKLTRADLRDCDFSPLPLGAERAFAAKLDQANFRAVDLRGAKLAGATLDGLDLRDVVADEEDLAGLPLETAKLDQRTKARLAGGR
;
A
#
# COMPACT_ATOMS: atom_id res chain seq x y z
N MET A 1 25.43 10.80 9.93
CA MET A 1 26.30 10.64 11.14
C MET A 1 25.94 11.61 12.30
N LEU A 2 24.70 12.03 12.45
CA LEU A 2 24.24 12.85 13.59
C LEU A 2 23.90 11.99 14.81
N SER A 3 23.46 10.75 14.60
CA SER A 3 23.02 9.82 15.66
C SER A 3 24.05 9.56 16.75
N SER A 4 25.36 9.61 16.44
CA SER A 4 26.44 9.36 17.41
C SER A 4 26.77 10.55 18.33
N LYS A 5 26.23 11.76 18.06
CA LYS A 5 26.47 12.97 18.86
C LYS A 5 25.35 13.30 19.83
N ILE A 6 24.22 12.60 19.75
CA ILE A 6 23.07 12.85 20.62
C ILE A 6 23.24 12.07 21.92
N GLN A 7 23.36 12.79 23.05
CA GLN A 7 23.29 12.14 24.36
C GLN A 7 21.85 11.73 24.67
N ARG A 8 21.60 10.41 24.72
CA ARG A 8 20.29 9.84 25.03
C ARG A 8 20.29 9.28 26.46
N LYS A 9 19.15 9.40 27.13
CA LYS A 9 18.95 8.88 28.49
C LYS A 9 18.30 7.50 28.38
N LYS A 10 18.96 6.48 28.93
CA LYS A 10 18.37 5.15 29.01
C LYS A 10 17.12 5.14 29.90
N ILE A 11 16.05 4.57 29.44
CA ILE A 11 14.78 4.42 30.16
C ILE A 11 14.62 2.96 30.56
N SER A 12 14.12 2.71 31.80
CA SER A 12 13.81 1.35 32.22
C SER A 12 12.49 0.89 31.61
N HIS A 13 12.31 -0.45 31.51
CA HIS A 13 11.05 -1.03 31.02
C HIS A 13 9.84 -0.56 31.83
N SER A 14 9.99 -0.45 33.17
CA SER A 14 8.92 0.02 34.05
C SER A 14 8.56 1.50 33.83
N ALA A 15 9.56 2.36 33.60
CA ALA A 15 9.34 3.77 33.30
C ALA A 15 8.65 3.94 31.94
N LEU A 16 9.05 3.17 30.94
CA LEU A 16 8.42 3.17 29.63
C LEU A 16 6.96 2.69 29.71
N ALA A 17 6.71 1.55 30.39
CA ALA A 17 5.35 1.02 30.58
C ALA A 17 4.43 2.03 31.25
N ASN A 18 4.93 2.74 32.29
CA ASN A 18 4.19 3.81 32.97
C ASN A 18 3.93 4.99 32.02
N ALA A 19 4.92 5.41 31.22
CA ALA A 19 4.75 6.50 30.25
C ALA A 19 3.67 6.16 29.22
N ILE A 20 3.66 4.94 28.69
CA ILE A 20 2.65 4.43 27.73
C ILE A 20 1.26 4.40 28.43
N ALA A 21 1.16 3.90 29.66
CA ALA A 21 -0.11 3.85 30.39
C ALA A 21 -0.69 5.24 30.68
N LEU A 22 0.14 6.22 31.07
CA LEU A 22 -0.27 7.59 31.27
C LEU A 22 -0.67 8.26 29.94
N HIS A 23 0.03 7.95 28.86
CA HIS A 23 -0.29 8.43 27.52
C HIS A 23 -1.63 7.89 27.02
N GLU A 24 -1.93 6.61 27.25
CA GLU A 24 -3.24 6.03 26.90
C GLU A 24 -4.37 6.70 27.68
N ARG A 25 -4.15 7.05 28.96
CA ARG A 25 -5.13 7.86 29.74
C ARG A 25 -5.30 9.26 29.14
N TYR A 26 -4.20 9.91 28.73
CA TYR A 26 -4.24 11.22 28.06
C TYR A 26 -5.07 11.12 26.78
N ARG A 27 -4.77 10.17 25.92
CA ARG A 27 -5.40 9.96 24.64
C ARG A 27 -6.92 9.66 24.77
N THR A 28 -7.31 8.97 25.84
CA THR A 28 -8.72 8.63 26.13
C THR A 28 -9.43 9.65 27.02
N GLY A 29 -8.82 10.80 27.31
CA GLY A 29 -9.39 11.87 28.13
C GLY A 29 -9.60 11.49 29.60
N LYS A 30 -8.93 10.44 30.09
CA LYS A 30 -9.05 9.98 31.49
C LYS A 30 -8.25 10.88 32.45
N PRO A 31 -8.74 11.13 33.70
CA PRO A 31 -8.02 11.95 34.67
C PRO A 31 -6.60 11.43 34.96
N GLY A 32 -5.65 12.36 35.10
CA GLY A 32 -4.23 12.04 35.35
C GLY A 32 -3.50 11.47 34.13
N GLY A 33 -4.08 11.56 32.93
CA GLY A 33 -3.41 11.24 31.69
C GLY A 33 -2.31 12.29 31.38
N VAL A 34 -1.16 11.83 30.88
CA VAL A 34 -0.03 12.69 30.50
C VAL A 34 0.48 12.28 29.13
N ARG A 35 0.59 13.24 28.21
CA ARG A 35 1.18 13.02 26.89
C ARG A 35 2.61 12.50 27.02
N ALA A 36 2.95 11.41 26.33
CA ALA A 36 4.30 10.84 26.41
C ALA A 36 5.34 11.82 25.89
N GLN A 37 6.37 12.08 26.74
CA GLN A 37 7.54 12.90 26.46
C GLN A 37 8.76 11.98 26.52
N LEU A 38 9.17 11.46 25.35
CA LEU A 38 10.27 10.51 25.21
C LEU A 38 11.48 11.16 24.49
N THR A 39 11.58 12.50 24.59
CA THR A 39 12.65 13.27 23.95
C THR A 39 14.01 12.78 24.43
N PHE A 40 14.91 12.51 23.47
CA PHE A 40 16.25 11.98 23.73
C PHE A 40 16.30 10.71 24.60
N ALA A 41 15.23 9.93 24.59
CA ALA A 41 15.19 8.64 25.26
C ALA A 41 16.01 7.59 24.48
N ASP A 42 16.70 6.72 25.19
CA ASP A 42 17.25 5.49 24.64
C ASP A 42 16.27 4.34 24.91
N LEU A 43 15.57 3.94 23.86
CA LEU A 43 14.58 2.87 23.82
C LEU A 43 15.07 1.73 22.92
N SER A 44 16.38 1.66 22.67
CA SER A 44 16.99 0.67 21.79
C SER A 44 16.70 -0.76 22.28
N GLY A 45 16.26 -1.63 21.37
CA GLY A 45 15.92 -3.04 21.65
C GLY A 45 14.67 -3.25 22.51
N MET A 46 13.91 -2.20 22.84
CA MET A 46 12.68 -2.31 23.65
C MET A 46 11.56 -2.99 22.87
N ALA A 47 10.79 -3.84 23.57
CA ALA A 47 9.55 -4.43 23.04
C ALA A 47 8.37 -3.52 23.35
N MET A 48 7.71 -3.01 22.29
CA MET A 48 6.61 -2.06 22.39
C MET A 48 5.48 -2.39 21.39
N ALA A 49 5.46 -3.60 20.84
CA ALA A 49 4.49 -3.99 19.81
C ALA A 49 3.04 -3.61 20.22
N GLY A 50 2.30 -3.03 19.30
CA GLY A 50 0.93 -2.55 19.49
C GLY A 50 0.78 -1.31 20.38
N ALA A 51 1.88 -0.71 20.88
CA ALA A 51 1.78 0.49 21.71
C ALA A 51 1.23 1.69 20.92
N ASN A 52 0.33 2.46 21.53
CA ASN A 52 -0.20 3.68 20.92
C ASN A 52 0.51 4.92 21.48
N LEU A 53 1.29 5.55 20.61
CA LEU A 53 2.06 6.78 20.86
C LEU A 53 1.59 7.93 19.94
N THR A 54 0.31 7.96 19.59
CA THR A 54 -0.30 9.03 18.80
C THR A 54 0.00 10.39 19.45
N GLU A 55 0.56 11.33 18.66
CA GLU A 55 0.94 12.67 19.12
C GLU A 55 2.06 12.72 20.18
N ALA A 56 2.71 11.60 20.52
CA ALA A 56 3.84 11.62 21.45
C ALA A 56 5.01 12.47 20.93
N ASP A 57 5.80 13.01 21.84
CA ASP A 57 7.06 13.67 21.49
C ASP A 57 8.24 12.74 21.78
N CYS A 58 8.83 12.23 20.71
CA CYS A 58 9.98 11.35 20.74
C CYS A 58 11.23 11.98 20.11
N THR A 59 11.26 13.34 19.98
CA THR A 59 12.37 14.06 19.35
C THR A 59 13.74 13.51 19.78
N GLY A 60 14.56 13.10 18.82
CA GLY A 60 15.93 12.62 19.03
C GLY A 60 16.04 11.27 19.77
N ALA A 61 14.93 10.58 20.03
CA ALA A 61 14.96 9.27 20.68
C ALA A 61 15.65 8.20 19.83
N SER A 62 16.14 7.12 20.48
CA SER A 62 16.64 5.93 19.81
C SER A 62 15.67 4.79 20.01
N PHE A 63 15.19 4.23 18.90
CA PHE A 63 14.44 2.99 18.81
C PHE A 63 15.22 1.91 18.06
N ARG A 64 16.56 2.04 18.03
CA ARG A 64 17.41 1.13 17.26
C ARG A 64 17.19 -0.31 17.66
N GLY A 65 16.84 -1.18 16.69
CA GLY A 65 16.55 -2.59 16.94
C GLY A 65 15.33 -2.85 17.83
N ALA A 66 14.48 -1.85 18.09
CA ALA A 66 13.27 -2.02 18.90
C ALA A 66 12.19 -2.83 18.14
N MET A 67 11.36 -3.57 18.87
CA MET A 67 10.20 -4.30 18.35
C MET A 67 8.97 -3.39 18.45
N LEU A 68 8.55 -2.83 17.33
CA LEU A 68 7.52 -1.80 17.21
C LEU A 68 6.39 -2.22 16.26
N SER A 69 6.26 -3.53 16.00
CA SER A 69 5.23 -4.05 15.11
C SER A 69 3.85 -3.56 15.56
N ASP A 70 3.02 -3.12 14.62
CA ASP A 70 1.67 -2.61 14.83
C ASP A 70 1.58 -1.41 15.81
N CYS A 71 2.71 -0.73 16.14
CA CYS A 71 2.70 0.49 16.93
C CYS A 71 1.98 1.63 16.20
N VAL A 72 1.37 2.55 16.94
CA VAL A 72 0.72 3.74 16.40
C VAL A 72 1.52 4.98 16.81
N PHE A 73 2.11 5.67 15.83
CA PHE A 73 2.85 6.94 15.96
C PHE A 73 2.18 8.07 15.17
N ASP A 74 0.87 7.99 14.96
CA ASP A 74 0.16 8.99 14.17
C ASP A 74 0.35 10.39 14.76
N ARG A 75 0.73 11.35 13.89
CA ARG A 75 1.02 12.74 14.29
C ARG A 75 2.08 12.89 15.38
N ALA A 76 2.85 11.84 15.68
CA ALA A 76 3.96 11.93 16.63
C ALA A 76 5.10 12.79 16.08
N THR A 77 5.84 13.43 16.99
CA THR A 77 7.08 14.09 16.66
C THR A 77 8.23 13.10 16.80
N LEU A 78 8.71 12.60 15.65
CA LEU A 78 9.80 11.63 15.54
C LEU A 78 11.06 12.27 14.95
N PHE A 79 11.16 13.60 15.01
CA PHE A 79 12.27 14.36 14.46
C PHE A 79 13.61 13.84 14.95
N ALA A 80 14.53 13.56 14.01
CA ALA A 80 15.88 13.04 14.26
C ALA A 80 15.93 11.74 15.11
N CYS A 81 14.86 10.95 15.13
CA CYS A 81 14.84 9.63 15.77
C CYS A 81 15.75 8.65 15.04
N ASP A 82 16.25 7.67 15.78
CA ASP A 82 17.00 6.54 15.25
C ASP A 82 16.19 5.26 15.35
N PHE A 83 15.66 4.79 14.22
CA PHE A 83 14.95 3.50 14.05
C PHE A 83 15.80 2.49 13.30
N GLY A 84 17.12 2.66 13.25
CA GLY A 84 18.00 1.72 12.56
C GLY A 84 17.74 0.29 13.01
N GLU A 85 17.51 -0.61 12.05
CA GLU A 85 17.26 -2.05 12.32
C GLU A 85 16.00 -2.34 13.17
N ALA A 86 15.13 -1.36 13.42
CA ALA A 86 13.89 -1.56 14.15
C ALA A 86 12.86 -2.33 13.32
N ASP A 87 12.00 -3.07 14.01
CA ASP A 87 10.84 -3.73 13.40
C ASP A 87 9.58 -2.87 13.58
N LEU A 88 9.16 -2.21 12.51
CA LEU A 88 7.99 -1.34 12.40
C LEU A 88 6.90 -1.99 11.50
N GLU A 89 6.91 -3.31 11.36
CA GLU A 89 5.94 -4.01 10.53
C GLU A 89 4.51 -3.65 10.93
N GLY A 90 3.69 -3.23 9.97
CA GLY A 90 2.30 -2.82 10.20
C GLY A 90 2.11 -1.55 11.02
N ALA A 91 3.17 -0.86 11.43
CA ALA A 91 3.06 0.35 12.25
C ALA A 91 2.33 1.48 11.52
N SER A 92 1.58 2.30 12.26
CA SER A 92 0.96 3.52 11.75
C SER A 92 1.80 4.75 12.11
N LEU A 93 2.17 5.52 11.09
CA LEU A 93 3.00 6.72 11.15
C LEU A 93 2.32 7.89 10.39
N VAL A 94 0.99 7.85 10.32
CA VAL A 94 0.19 8.83 9.56
C VAL A 94 0.46 10.23 10.06
N ARG A 95 0.90 11.13 9.15
CA ARG A 95 1.23 12.54 9.44
C ARG A 95 2.31 12.70 10.51
N ALA A 96 3.15 11.70 10.75
CA ALA A 96 4.27 11.84 11.69
C ALA A 96 5.32 12.80 11.14
N ASP A 97 5.92 13.60 12.03
CA ASP A 97 7.11 14.40 11.72
C ASP A 97 8.36 13.51 11.85
N MET A 98 8.78 12.94 10.72
CA MET A 98 9.93 12.04 10.61
C MET A 98 11.14 12.73 9.97
N ARG A 99 11.23 14.05 10.01
CA ARG A 99 12.34 14.77 9.41
C ARG A 99 13.67 14.38 10.04
N GLY A 100 14.61 14.04 9.18
CA GLY A 100 15.96 13.62 9.59
C GLY A 100 16.02 12.28 10.33
N VAL A 101 15.01 11.45 10.21
CA VAL A 101 14.97 10.10 10.82
C VAL A 101 16.00 9.16 10.18
N ASN A 102 16.61 8.29 10.99
CA ASN A 102 17.39 7.17 10.52
C ASN A 102 16.53 5.90 10.54
N LEU A 103 16.29 5.30 9.36
CA LEU A 103 15.53 4.06 9.15
C LEU A 103 16.38 2.99 8.46
N ARG A 104 17.72 3.10 8.50
CA ARG A 104 18.62 2.15 7.83
C ARG A 104 18.37 0.73 8.30
N GLY A 105 18.08 -0.18 7.35
CA GLY A 105 17.81 -1.58 7.63
C GLY A 105 16.55 -1.85 8.45
N ALA A 106 15.69 -0.86 8.69
CA ALA A 106 14.45 -1.05 9.41
C ALA A 106 13.43 -1.85 8.56
N ASN A 107 12.55 -2.59 9.23
CA ASN A 107 11.43 -3.28 8.62
C ASN A 107 10.15 -2.42 8.78
N LEU A 108 9.66 -1.86 7.68
CA LEU A 108 8.40 -1.10 7.60
C LEU A 108 7.40 -1.80 6.67
N THR A 109 7.51 -3.12 6.52
CA THR A 109 6.57 -3.89 5.69
C THR A 109 5.14 -3.61 6.13
N ARG A 110 4.26 -3.24 5.19
CA ARG A 110 2.87 -2.86 5.42
C ARG A 110 2.65 -1.68 6.37
N ALA A 111 3.68 -0.92 6.73
CA ALA A 111 3.50 0.27 7.55
C ALA A 111 2.69 1.35 6.82
N ASN A 112 1.98 2.18 7.57
CA ASN A 112 1.18 3.28 7.04
C ASN A 112 1.87 4.62 7.33
N LEU A 113 2.46 5.24 6.30
CA LEU A 113 3.15 6.52 6.35
C LEU A 113 2.42 7.62 5.56
N ILE A 114 1.10 7.53 5.42
CA ILE A 114 0.32 8.54 4.69
C ILE A 114 0.63 9.92 5.23
N GLN A 115 1.03 10.85 4.33
CA GLN A 115 1.35 12.24 4.65
C GLN A 115 2.48 12.40 5.69
N ALA A 116 3.32 11.40 5.93
CA ALA A 116 4.51 11.54 6.79
C ALA A 116 5.54 12.49 6.16
N ASP A 117 6.26 13.22 6.99
CA ASP A 117 7.31 14.16 6.56
C ASP A 117 8.70 13.58 6.85
N LEU A 118 9.43 13.18 5.80
CA LEU A 118 10.77 12.57 5.87
C LEU A 118 11.86 13.51 5.31
N ARG A 119 11.57 14.80 5.12
CA ARG A 119 12.50 15.77 4.54
C ARG A 119 13.66 16.10 5.52
N GLU A 120 14.57 16.91 5.05
CA GLU A 120 15.50 17.63 5.91
C GLU A 120 14.76 18.67 6.78
N GLY A 121 15.35 19.06 7.88
CA GLY A 121 14.73 20.08 8.71
C GLY A 121 15.57 20.55 9.86
N SER A 122 15.03 21.52 10.58
CA SER A 122 15.56 21.98 11.86
C SER A 122 14.41 22.22 12.82
N ILE A 123 14.62 21.95 14.09
CA ILE A 123 13.70 22.37 15.14
C ILE A 123 14.26 23.63 15.78
N THR A 124 13.43 24.66 15.94
CA THR A 124 13.72 25.84 16.67
C THR A 124 12.89 25.89 17.95
N GLN A 125 13.52 26.20 19.08
CA GLN A 125 12.82 26.52 20.32
C GLN A 125 12.92 28.03 20.60
N LYS A 126 11.88 28.61 21.21
CA LYS A 126 11.96 29.94 21.74
C LYS A 126 12.82 29.92 23.01
N ASP A 127 13.84 30.74 23.05
CA ASP A 127 14.59 30.98 24.30
C ASP A 127 13.75 31.76 25.32
N ARG A 128 14.29 32.00 26.50
CA ARG A 128 13.60 32.76 27.56
C ARG A 128 13.27 34.20 27.16
N SER A 129 13.89 34.70 26.11
CA SER A 129 13.68 36.03 25.54
C SER A 129 12.70 36.05 24.38
N GLY A 130 12.15 34.87 24.00
CA GLY A 130 11.21 34.71 22.90
C GLY A 130 11.86 34.59 21.51
N ASN A 131 13.20 34.58 21.41
CA ASN A 131 13.91 34.41 20.15
C ASN A 131 13.94 32.94 19.77
N LEU A 132 13.81 32.66 18.45
CA LEU A 132 13.95 31.32 17.92
C LEU A 132 15.41 30.88 17.87
N GLN A 133 15.76 29.90 18.68
CA GLN A 133 17.07 29.25 18.63
C GLN A 133 16.92 27.82 18.09
N ALA A 134 17.88 27.40 17.25
CA ALA A 134 17.95 26.01 16.83
C ALA A 134 18.14 25.11 18.05
N VAL A 135 17.32 24.10 18.22
CA VAL A 135 17.52 23.08 19.25
C VAL A 135 18.90 22.43 19.03
N ARG A 136 19.53 21.98 20.12
CA ARG A 136 20.88 21.39 20.18
C ARG A 136 21.28 20.43 19.04
N LEU A 137 20.33 19.99 18.20
CA LEU A 137 20.59 19.09 17.09
C LEU A 137 21.11 19.75 15.82
N GLY A 138 20.94 21.10 15.69
CA GLY A 138 21.25 21.78 14.42
C GLY A 138 20.35 21.31 13.25
N PRO A 139 20.68 21.71 12.01
CA PRO A 139 20.00 21.19 10.83
C PRO A 139 20.29 19.68 10.67
N VAL A 140 19.25 18.89 10.44
CA VAL A 140 19.36 17.48 10.10
C VAL A 140 19.13 17.29 8.60
N GLY A 141 19.87 16.38 8.01
CA GLY A 141 19.65 15.97 6.61
C GLY A 141 18.30 15.28 6.42
N PRO A 142 17.97 14.94 5.19
CA PRO A 142 16.76 14.16 4.90
C PRO A 142 16.85 12.76 5.50
N ALA A 143 15.72 12.06 5.56
CA ALA A 143 15.65 10.70 6.10
C ALA A 143 16.59 9.72 5.39
N GLU A 144 17.18 8.82 6.17
CA GLU A 144 18.11 7.78 5.70
C GLU A 144 17.39 6.40 5.73
N LEU A 145 17.10 5.83 4.55
CA LEU A 145 16.35 4.59 4.38
C LEU A 145 17.18 3.49 3.65
N GLN A 146 18.51 3.60 3.61
CA GLN A 146 19.32 2.60 2.91
C GLN A 146 19.03 1.19 3.42
N GLY A 147 18.65 0.29 2.50
CA GLY A 147 18.36 -1.10 2.82
C GLY A 147 17.13 -1.31 3.70
N ALA A 148 16.31 -0.29 3.95
CA ALA A 148 15.05 -0.45 4.64
C ALA A 148 14.07 -1.27 3.80
N ASN A 149 13.19 -2.04 4.46
CA ASN A 149 12.13 -2.80 3.82
C ASN A 149 10.80 -2.05 4.00
N LEU A 150 10.23 -1.51 2.91
CA LEU A 150 8.95 -0.83 2.85
C LEU A 150 7.98 -1.57 1.91
N ALA A 151 8.15 -2.87 1.73
CA ALA A 151 7.27 -3.65 0.87
C ALA A 151 5.81 -3.54 1.35
N ALA A 152 4.91 -3.30 0.40
CA ALA A 152 3.47 -3.08 0.64
C ALA A 152 3.14 -1.93 1.62
N ALA A 153 4.10 -1.06 1.97
CA ALA A 153 3.84 0.11 2.80
C ALA A 153 3.00 1.16 2.04
N ASN A 154 2.23 1.94 2.79
CA ASN A 154 1.48 3.07 2.22
C ASN A 154 2.18 4.39 2.54
N LEU A 155 2.76 5.01 1.52
CA LEU A 155 3.47 6.29 1.58
C LEU A 155 2.73 7.38 0.78
N SER A 156 1.42 7.23 0.54
CA SER A 156 0.66 8.21 -0.24
C SER A 156 0.82 9.60 0.36
N GLU A 157 1.07 10.59 -0.51
CA GLU A 157 1.25 12.01 -0.15
C GLU A 157 2.42 12.28 0.82
N ALA A 158 3.28 11.29 1.10
CA ALA A 158 4.45 11.50 1.95
C ALA A 158 5.45 12.46 1.30
N SER A 159 6.09 13.29 2.14
CA SER A 159 7.14 14.23 1.73
C SER A 159 8.51 13.60 1.96
N MET A 160 9.18 13.21 0.87
CA MET A 160 10.44 12.43 0.88
C MET A 160 11.53 13.10 0.00
N GLU A 161 11.45 14.41 -0.18
CA GLU A 161 12.40 15.15 -1.01
C GLU A 161 13.83 14.99 -0.49
N GLY A 162 14.72 14.64 -1.40
CA GLY A 162 16.16 14.48 -1.11
C GLY A 162 16.51 13.28 -0.25
N MET A 163 15.55 12.41 0.14
CA MET A 163 15.83 11.24 0.98
C MET A 163 16.89 10.32 0.38
N SER A 164 17.57 9.57 1.23
CA SER A 164 18.55 8.56 0.84
C SER A 164 17.99 7.16 1.06
N ALA A 165 17.54 6.51 -0.02
CA ALA A 165 16.87 5.21 -0.01
C ALA A 165 17.51 4.21 -0.98
N GLY A 166 18.83 4.29 -1.14
CA GLY A 166 19.55 3.33 -1.97
C GLY A 166 19.35 1.90 -1.46
N GLN A 167 19.06 0.96 -2.39
CA GLN A 167 18.81 -0.45 -2.07
C GLN A 167 17.61 -0.72 -1.15
N ALA A 168 16.76 0.27 -0.87
CA ALA A 168 15.53 0.05 -0.13
C ALA A 168 14.52 -0.76 -0.95
N ASP A 169 13.66 -1.50 -0.27
CA ASP A 169 12.63 -2.33 -0.87
C ASP A 169 11.26 -1.66 -0.76
N PHE A 170 10.74 -1.14 -1.87
CA PHE A 170 9.41 -0.55 -2.02
C PHE A 170 8.51 -1.46 -2.88
N THR A 171 8.79 -2.75 -2.94
CA THR A 171 7.98 -3.68 -3.73
C THR A 171 6.50 -3.58 -3.34
N ASP A 172 5.63 -3.35 -4.33
CA ASP A 172 4.18 -3.16 -4.16
C ASP A 172 3.76 -2.03 -3.21
N ALA A 173 4.67 -1.13 -2.83
CA ALA A 173 4.33 0.03 -2.00
C ALA A 173 3.35 0.98 -2.71
N ILE A 174 2.48 1.63 -1.94
CA ILE A 174 1.60 2.69 -2.41
C ILE A 174 2.30 4.03 -2.19
N MET A 175 2.74 4.66 -3.27
CA MET A 175 3.51 5.90 -3.27
C MET A 175 2.81 7.00 -4.09
N ARG A 176 1.47 6.99 -4.08
CA ARG A 176 0.65 7.95 -4.85
C ARG A 176 0.87 9.37 -4.35
N ASP A 177 1.02 10.30 -5.29
CA ASP A 177 1.14 11.73 -5.03
C ASP A 177 2.29 12.08 -4.05
N CYS A 178 3.25 11.16 -3.83
CA CYS A 178 4.38 11.41 -2.95
C CYS A 178 5.41 12.34 -3.60
N LYS A 179 6.16 13.06 -2.76
CA LYS A 179 7.20 13.99 -3.18
C LYS A 179 8.56 13.34 -3.04
N LEU A 180 9.15 12.94 -4.17
CA LEU A 180 10.44 12.23 -4.27
C LEU A 180 11.50 13.07 -5.01
N SER A 181 11.27 14.37 -5.18
CA SER A 181 12.22 15.19 -5.93
C SER A 181 13.62 15.11 -5.31
N ARG A 182 14.61 14.88 -6.16
CA ARG A 182 16.04 14.71 -5.77
C ARG A 182 16.30 13.55 -4.79
N ALA A 183 15.36 12.62 -4.60
CA ALA A 183 15.59 11.42 -3.80
C ALA A 183 16.65 10.51 -4.44
N ASN A 184 17.47 9.87 -3.60
CA ASN A 184 18.38 8.82 -4.04
C ASN A 184 17.73 7.44 -3.91
N LEU A 185 17.32 6.86 -5.03
CA LEU A 185 16.67 5.56 -5.17
C LEU A 185 17.55 4.54 -5.91
N GLN A 186 18.88 4.75 -5.90
CA GLN A 186 19.82 3.86 -6.60
C GLN A 186 19.65 2.40 -6.15
N LYS A 187 19.44 1.50 -7.13
CA LYS A 187 19.25 0.07 -6.89
C LYS A 187 18.07 -0.25 -5.94
N ALA A 188 17.14 0.69 -5.74
CA ALA A 188 15.92 0.43 -4.99
C ALA A 188 15.02 -0.55 -5.75
N LYS A 189 14.27 -1.37 -5.02
CA LYS A 189 13.24 -2.23 -5.58
C LYS A 189 11.92 -1.48 -5.53
N LEU A 190 11.37 -1.16 -6.69
CA LEU A 190 10.09 -0.48 -6.89
C LEU A 190 9.14 -1.35 -7.72
N THR A 191 9.43 -2.66 -7.81
CA THR A 191 8.63 -3.61 -8.57
C THR A 191 7.18 -3.57 -8.09
N GLY A 192 6.25 -3.34 -9.02
CA GLY A 192 4.82 -3.25 -8.70
C GLY A 192 4.41 -2.02 -7.88
N ALA A 193 5.31 -1.11 -7.52
CA ALA A 193 4.96 0.08 -6.73
C ALA A 193 3.96 0.98 -7.47
N ASN A 194 3.07 1.63 -6.72
CA ASN A 194 2.15 2.62 -7.28
C ASN A 194 2.69 4.04 -7.05
N LEU A 195 3.30 4.61 -8.09
CA LEU A 195 3.88 5.95 -8.12
C LEU A 195 2.97 6.97 -8.83
N ALA A 196 1.69 6.64 -9.05
CA ALA A 196 0.77 7.53 -9.77
C ALA A 196 0.75 8.92 -9.12
N GLY A 197 0.92 9.97 -9.94
CA GLY A 197 0.97 11.36 -9.50
C GLY A 197 2.22 11.77 -8.71
N ALA A 198 3.19 10.87 -8.49
CA ALA A 198 4.39 11.18 -7.72
C ALA A 198 5.29 12.23 -8.40
N ASP A 199 5.94 13.07 -7.62
CA ASP A 199 6.97 14.01 -8.10
C ASP A 199 8.36 13.42 -7.93
N MET A 200 8.94 12.87 -9.00
CA MET A 200 10.27 12.27 -9.02
C MET A 200 11.33 13.16 -9.69
N ARG A 201 11.07 14.45 -9.85
CA ARG A 201 11.99 15.36 -10.53
C ARG A 201 13.41 15.31 -9.95
N GLY A 202 14.38 15.06 -10.82
CA GLY A 202 15.79 14.96 -10.44
C GLY A 202 16.11 13.82 -9.49
N ALA A 203 15.21 12.86 -9.27
CA ALA A 203 15.51 11.66 -8.50
C ALA A 203 16.54 10.78 -9.23
N ASN A 204 17.37 10.07 -8.47
CA ASN A 204 18.34 9.13 -8.99
C ASN A 204 17.84 7.69 -8.79
N CYS A 205 17.37 7.08 -9.87
CA CYS A 205 16.89 5.71 -9.93
C CYS A 205 17.87 4.79 -10.67
N THR A 206 19.17 5.12 -10.71
CA THR A 206 20.18 4.29 -11.38
C THR A 206 20.12 2.84 -10.88
N GLY A 207 19.90 1.90 -11.79
CA GLY A 207 19.81 0.47 -11.49
C GLY A 207 18.60 0.06 -10.64
N ALA A 208 17.60 0.92 -10.49
CA ALA A 208 16.36 0.57 -9.77
C ALA A 208 15.51 -0.43 -10.56
N ALA A 209 14.76 -1.31 -9.86
CA ALA A 209 13.80 -2.22 -10.46
C ALA A 209 12.40 -1.58 -10.37
N LEU A 210 11.86 -1.13 -11.50
CA LEU A 210 10.53 -0.50 -11.60
C LEU A 210 9.53 -1.42 -12.33
N ASP A 211 9.87 -2.69 -12.52
CA ASP A 211 9.04 -3.62 -13.28
C ASP A 211 7.61 -3.68 -12.73
N GLY A 212 6.64 -3.53 -13.61
CA GLY A 212 5.23 -3.51 -13.23
C GLY A 212 4.79 -2.30 -12.38
N ALA A 213 5.61 -1.28 -12.20
CA ALA A 213 5.20 -0.08 -11.46
C ALA A 213 4.06 0.67 -12.19
N VAL A 214 3.20 1.33 -11.42
CA VAL A 214 2.17 2.24 -11.94
C VAL A 214 2.70 3.66 -11.80
N MET A 215 2.92 4.34 -12.92
CA MET A 215 3.57 5.65 -13.02
C MET A 215 2.71 6.67 -13.79
N SER A 216 1.40 6.49 -13.83
CA SER A 216 0.49 7.43 -14.49
C SER A 216 0.52 8.79 -13.79
N GLY A 217 0.71 9.87 -14.54
CA GLY A 217 0.85 11.23 -14.00
C GLY A 217 2.13 11.48 -13.21
N THR A 218 3.09 10.56 -13.22
CA THR A 218 4.37 10.74 -12.51
C THR A 218 5.25 11.77 -13.21
N ASN A 219 5.76 12.75 -12.47
CA ASN A 219 6.68 13.75 -13.00
C ASN A 219 8.12 13.22 -12.97
N LEU A 220 8.64 12.86 -14.12
CA LEU A 220 10.00 12.30 -14.31
C LEU A 220 11.03 13.33 -14.84
N ALA A 221 10.74 14.63 -14.81
CA ALA A 221 11.67 15.63 -15.34
C ALA A 221 13.05 15.54 -14.66
N ASN A 222 14.10 15.36 -15.45
CA ASN A 222 15.48 15.19 -14.99
C ASN A 222 15.72 13.99 -14.05
N THR A 223 14.83 13.00 -14.04
CA THR A 223 15.05 11.74 -13.32
C THR A 223 16.12 10.92 -14.04
N VAL A 224 17.08 10.38 -13.29
CA VAL A 224 18.12 9.49 -13.81
C VAL A 224 17.62 8.06 -13.73
N LEU A 225 17.51 7.38 -14.88
CA LEU A 225 17.01 6.01 -15.01
C LEU A 225 18.06 5.04 -15.59
N ASP A 226 19.34 5.39 -15.56
CA ASP A 226 20.41 4.59 -16.14
C ASP A 226 20.43 3.17 -15.55
N GLY A 227 20.28 2.17 -16.42
CA GLY A 227 20.24 0.76 -15.99
C GLY A 227 19.02 0.37 -15.15
N ALA A 228 17.99 1.21 -15.05
CA ALA A 228 16.74 0.82 -14.41
C ALA A 228 15.96 -0.17 -15.28
N SER A 229 15.28 -1.14 -14.64
CA SER A 229 14.33 -2.04 -15.30
C SER A 229 12.93 -1.44 -15.27
N LEU A 230 12.25 -1.42 -16.44
CA LEU A 230 10.94 -0.78 -16.65
C LEU A 230 9.96 -1.72 -17.37
N ILE A 231 10.10 -3.03 -17.18
CA ILE A 231 9.25 -4.03 -17.83
C ILE A 231 7.81 -3.91 -17.30
N ASP A 232 6.82 -3.92 -18.18
CA ASP A 232 5.39 -3.87 -17.83
C ASP A 232 4.98 -2.63 -16.97
N VAL A 233 5.71 -1.52 -17.05
CA VAL A 233 5.34 -0.27 -16.38
C VAL A 233 4.07 0.30 -17.02
N VAL A 234 3.13 0.73 -16.18
CA VAL A 234 1.93 1.48 -16.61
C VAL A 234 2.18 2.97 -16.41
N ASN A 235 2.34 3.71 -17.50
CA ASN A 235 2.54 5.16 -17.53
C ASN A 235 1.41 5.86 -18.31
N ASP A 236 1.60 7.12 -18.71
CA ASP A 236 0.59 7.87 -19.47
C ASP A 236 0.46 7.45 -20.93
N MET A 237 1.38 6.62 -21.43
CA MET A 237 1.24 6.01 -22.76
C MET A 237 0.16 4.92 -22.71
N LEU A 238 -0.49 4.71 -23.84
CA LEU A 238 -1.46 3.62 -23.98
C LEU A 238 -0.79 2.27 -23.70
N ALA A 239 -1.38 1.52 -22.79
CA ALA A 239 -0.91 0.19 -22.42
C ALA A 239 -1.71 -0.94 -23.13
N GLY A 240 -2.38 -0.60 -24.25
CA GLY A 240 -3.23 -1.50 -25.02
C GLY A 240 -3.81 -0.76 -26.22
N LYS A 241 -4.91 -1.28 -26.77
CA LYS A 241 -5.67 -0.60 -27.84
C LYS A 241 -6.38 0.62 -27.24
N ALA A 242 -6.50 1.68 -28.02
CA ALA A 242 -7.26 2.86 -27.62
C ALA A 242 -8.76 2.57 -27.64
N LEU A 243 -9.51 3.06 -26.63
CA LEU A 243 -10.98 2.84 -26.57
C LEU A 243 -11.69 3.44 -27.78
N GLU A 244 -11.14 4.51 -28.37
CA GLU A 244 -11.64 5.16 -29.58
C GLU A 244 -11.70 4.23 -30.79
N GLU A 245 -10.87 3.19 -30.83
CA GLU A 245 -10.87 2.17 -31.87
C GLU A 245 -12.17 1.32 -31.89
N GLN A 246 -12.94 1.37 -30.80
CA GLN A 246 -14.28 0.77 -30.74
C GLN A 246 -15.30 1.43 -31.70
N GLY A 247 -15.02 2.66 -32.15
CA GLY A 247 -15.92 3.42 -33.01
C GLY A 247 -17.23 3.86 -32.34
N ILE A 248 -17.29 3.77 -31.01
CA ILE A 248 -18.45 4.13 -30.19
C ILE A 248 -17.94 4.78 -28.88
N ALA A 249 -18.66 5.78 -28.39
CA ALA A 249 -18.31 6.42 -27.13
C ALA A 249 -18.33 5.40 -25.97
N PRO A 250 -17.33 5.41 -25.06
CA PRO A 250 -17.24 4.45 -23.96
C PRO A 250 -18.50 4.38 -23.09
N ALA A 251 -19.12 5.53 -22.79
CA ALA A 251 -20.37 5.56 -22.02
C ALA A 251 -21.53 4.86 -22.74
N GLU A 252 -21.63 5.02 -24.05
CA GLU A 252 -22.66 4.36 -24.85
C GLU A 252 -22.40 2.84 -24.98
N LEU A 253 -21.15 2.43 -25.14
CA LEU A 253 -20.77 1.02 -25.14
C LEU A 253 -21.21 0.31 -23.85
N LEU A 254 -20.95 0.96 -22.70
CA LEU A 254 -21.34 0.44 -21.38
C LEU A 254 -22.86 0.44 -21.20
N ARG A 255 -23.56 1.46 -21.67
CA ARG A 255 -25.03 1.52 -21.65
C ARG A 255 -25.64 0.38 -22.47
N LEU A 256 -25.14 0.14 -23.67
CA LEU A 256 -25.60 -0.96 -24.53
C LEU A 256 -25.29 -2.34 -23.92
N HIS A 257 -24.16 -2.49 -23.25
CA HIS A 257 -23.84 -3.72 -22.53
C HIS A 257 -24.79 -3.98 -21.36
N ALA A 258 -25.07 -2.96 -20.55
CA ALA A 258 -26.02 -3.08 -19.45
C ALA A 258 -27.43 -3.44 -19.93
N LEU A 259 -27.85 -2.90 -21.06
CA LEU A 259 -29.13 -3.26 -21.71
C LEU A 259 -29.10 -4.72 -22.18
N TRP A 260 -28.03 -5.13 -22.86
CA TRP A 260 -27.83 -6.50 -23.30
C TRP A 260 -27.92 -7.49 -22.13
N ALA A 261 -27.22 -7.21 -21.05
CA ALA A 261 -27.21 -8.08 -19.86
C ALA A 261 -28.60 -8.17 -19.19
N LYS A 262 -29.32 -7.03 -19.06
CA LYS A 262 -30.66 -6.98 -18.46
C LYS A 262 -31.73 -7.72 -19.28
N THR A 263 -31.60 -7.71 -20.61
CA THR A 263 -32.58 -8.32 -21.53
C THR A 263 -32.21 -9.76 -21.96
N GLY A 264 -31.15 -10.32 -21.37
CA GLY A 264 -30.66 -11.63 -21.76
C GLY A 264 -30.18 -11.70 -23.23
N GLY A 265 -29.73 -10.59 -23.76
CA GLY A 265 -29.21 -10.47 -25.13
C GLY A 265 -30.26 -10.07 -26.18
N ALA A 266 -31.52 -9.81 -25.78
CA ALA A 266 -32.56 -9.41 -26.72
C ALA A 266 -32.38 -8.00 -27.26
N GLU A 267 -31.82 -7.11 -26.46
CA GLU A 267 -31.53 -5.71 -26.82
C GLU A 267 -30.11 -5.31 -26.38
N GLY A 268 -29.58 -4.26 -26.97
CA GLY A 268 -28.24 -3.77 -26.65
C GLY A 268 -27.13 -4.56 -27.35
N ARG A 269 -25.92 -4.50 -26.81
CA ARG A 269 -24.75 -5.17 -27.37
C ARG A 269 -23.77 -5.54 -26.26
N ALA A 270 -23.29 -6.77 -26.25
CA ALA A 270 -22.22 -7.19 -25.35
C ALA A 270 -20.94 -6.37 -25.62
N ALA A 271 -20.37 -5.77 -24.58
CA ALA A 271 -19.10 -5.08 -24.68
C ALA A 271 -17.94 -6.07 -24.72
N ASP A 272 -16.98 -5.80 -25.59
CA ASP A 272 -15.67 -6.46 -25.61
C ASP A 272 -14.57 -5.44 -25.43
N LEU A 273 -13.98 -5.44 -24.26
CA LEU A 273 -12.87 -4.57 -23.86
C LEU A 273 -11.52 -5.29 -23.88
N SER A 274 -11.46 -6.49 -24.49
CA SER A 274 -10.27 -7.34 -24.45
C SER A 274 -9.07 -6.65 -25.13
N GLY A 275 -7.99 -6.49 -24.38
CA GLY A 275 -6.76 -5.84 -24.82
C GLY A 275 -6.83 -4.32 -24.96
N TYR A 276 -7.93 -3.69 -24.51
CA TYR A 276 -8.05 -2.24 -24.53
C TYR A 276 -7.48 -1.60 -23.26
N ASP A 277 -6.94 -0.38 -23.41
CA ASP A 277 -6.64 0.50 -22.27
C ASP A 277 -7.94 1.18 -21.82
N CYS A 278 -8.46 0.73 -20.69
CA CYS A 278 -9.75 1.13 -20.17
C CYS A 278 -9.64 2.19 -19.05
N ARG A 279 -8.44 2.72 -18.76
CA ARG A 279 -8.22 3.71 -17.69
C ARG A 279 -9.01 5.01 -17.90
N GLY A 280 -9.35 5.33 -19.14
CA GLY A 280 -10.20 6.47 -19.52
C GLY A 280 -11.70 6.22 -19.39
N LEU A 281 -12.15 5.05 -18.95
CA LEU A 281 -13.58 4.79 -18.74
C LEU A 281 -14.15 5.66 -17.62
N PRO A 282 -15.44 6.07 -17.73
CA PRO A 282 -16.10 6.73 -16.62
C PRO A 282 -16.20 5.80 -15.40
N ARG A 283 -16.60 6.35 -14.24
CA ARG A 283 -16.87 5.55 -13.05
C ARG A 283 -17.82 4.39 -13.38
N LEU A 284 -17.42 3.16 -13.06
CA LEU A 284 -18.18 1.94 -13.35
C LEU A 284 -18.98 1.42 -12.14
N ALA A 285 -18.85 2.06 -10.98
CA ALA A 285 -19.49 1.57 -9.74
C ALA A 285 -20.99 1.30 -9.94
N GLU A 286 -21.45 0.16 -9.38
CA GLU A 286 -22.83 -0.33 -9.43
C GLU A 286 -23.36 -0.71 -10.82
N MET A 287 -22.47 -0.76 -11.83
CA MET A 287 -22.87 -1.12 -13.19
C MET A 287 -23.16 -2.62 -13.36
N VAL A 288 -24.10 -2.91 -14.26
CA VAL A 288 -24.39 -4.27 -14.70
C VAL A 288 -23.40 -4.63 -15.82
N LEU A 289 -22.41 -5.46 -15.47
CA LEU A 289 -21.31 -5.90 -16.36
C LEU A 289 -21.27 -7.44 -16.47
N VAL A 290 -22.44 -8.07 -16.35
CA VAL A 290 -22.61 -9.52 -16.46
C VAL A 290 -22.08 -10.02 -17.81
N GLY A 291 -21.17 -11.01 -17.78
CA GLY A 291 -20.58 -11.56 -19.00
C GLY A 291 -19.65 -10.61 -19.75
N LEU A 292 -19.19 -9.51 -19.14
CA LEU A 292 -18.23 -8.60 -19.75
C LEU A 292 -17.00 -9.36 -20.26
N ARG A 293 -16.57 -9.04 -21.48
CA ARG A 293 -15.31 -9.52 -22.03
C ARG A 293 -14.26 -8.45 -21.90
N ALA A 294 -13.21 -8.73 -21.12
CA ALA A 294 -12.12 -7.81 -20.85
C ALA A 294 -10.79 -8.57 -20.60
N GLU A 295 -10.56 -9.63 -21.39
CA GLU A 295 -9.33 -10.40 -21.31
C GLU A 295 -8.13 -9.50 -21.65
N LYS A 296 -7.12 -9.48 -20.76
CA LYS A 296 -5.93 -8.64 -20.89
C LYS A 296 -6.22 -7.14 -21.02
N ALA A 297 -7.40 -6.68 -20.62
CA ALA A 297 -7.72 -5.26 -20.56
C ALA A 297 -6.93 -4.56 -19.45
N VAL A 298 -6.60 -3.28 -19.63
CA VAL A 298 -5.96 -2.45 -18.62
C VAL A 298 -7.03 -1.61 -17.92
N LEU A 299 -7.38 -2.02 -16.70
CA LEU A 299 -8.46 -1.44 -15.87
C LEU A 299 -7.91 -0.72 -14.62
N VAL A 300 -6.60 -0.50 -14.55
CA VAL A 300 -5.88 -0.01 -13.36
C VAL A 300 -6.55 1.21 -12.73
N GLY A 301 -6.80 1.12 -11.42
CA GLY A 301 -7.29 2.22 -10.59
C GLY A 301 -8.77 2.58 -10.75
N LEU A 302 -9.54 1.82 -11.55
CA LEU A 302 -10.95 2.12 -11.77
C LEU A 302 -11.82 1.91 -10.51
N ASP A 303 -12.85 2.73 -10.37
CA ASP A 303 -13.90 2.55 -9.38
C ASP A 303 -15.00 1.65 -9.96
N MET A 304 -15.01 0.39 -9.52
CA MET A 304 -15.92 -0.67 -9.95
C MET A 304 -16.68 -1.27 -8.75
N ARG A 305 -16.85 -0.51 -7.67
CA ARG A 305 -17.56 -0.99 -6.47
C ARG A 305 -18.99 -1.39 -6.78
N GLY A 306 -19.44 -2.51 -6.19
CA GLY A 306 -20.80 -3.01 -6.35
C GLY A 306 -21.18 -3.44 -7.76
N CYS A 307 -20.19 -3.65 -8.67
CA CYS A 307 -20.47 -4.09 -10.03
C CYS A 307 -21.00 -5.53 -10.08
N GLN A 308 -21.91 -5.77 -10.99
CA GLN A 308 -22.36 -7.13 -11.32
C GLN A 308 -21.47 -7.71 -12.44
N LEU A 309 -20.49 -8.53 -12.05
CA LEU A 309 -19.46 -9.12 -12.93
C LEU A 309 -19.63 -10.64 -13.08
N GLN A 310 -20.83 -11.16 -12.83
CA GLN A 310 -21.10 -12.60 -12.94
C GLN A 310 -20.73 -13.11 -14.33
N GLY A 311 -19.93 -14.19 -14.38
CA GLY A 311 -19.47 -14.79 -15.63
C GLY A 311 -18.57 -13.90 -16.48
N ALA A 312 -18.06 -12.78 -15.96
CA ALA A 312 -17.15 -11.89 -16.68
C ALA A 312 -15.85 -12.62 -17.04
N ARG A 313 -15.29 -12.29 -18.19
CA ARG A 313 -14.05 -12.85 -18.72
C ARG A 313 -12.93 -11.82 -18.55
N LEU A 314 -12.16 -11.99 -17.47
CA LEU A 314 -11.12 -11.09 -17.03
C LEU A 314 -9.72 -11.74 -17.04
N MET A 315 -9.54 -12.81 -17.78
CA MET A 315 -8.29 -13.56 -17.84
C MET A 315 -7.12 -12.65 -18.25
N GLY A 316 -6.08 -12.59 -17.38
CA GLY A 316 -4.92 -11.75 -17.58
C GLY A 316 -5.19 -10.25 -17.54
N ALA A 317 -6.39 -9.81 -17.14
CA ALA A 317 -6.70 -8.37 -17.00
C ALA A 317 -5.85 -7.71 -15.91
N ASP A 318 -5.54 -6.43 -16.11
CA ASP A 318 -4.82 -5.61 -15.14
C ASP A 318 -5.82 -4.79 -14.31
N LEU A 319 -6.13 -5.27 -13.12
CA LEU A 319 -7.07 -4.71 -12.15
C LEU A 319 -6.34 -4.10 -10.94
N ARG A 320 -5.04 -3.81 -11.06
CA ARG A 320 -4.26 -3.23 -9.96
C ARG A 320 -4.89 -1.94 -9.46
N ASP A 321 -4.89 -1.76 -8.14
CA ASP A 321 -5.41 -0.55 -7.47
C ASP A 321 -6.91 -0.26 -7.72
N CYS A 322 -7.67 -1.20 -8.29
CA CYS A 322 -9.12 -1.07 -8.50
C CYS A 322 -9.88 -1.06 -7.17
N LYS A 323 -10.94 -0.25 -7.11
CA LYS A 323 -11.93 -0.32 -6.04
C LYS A 323 -13.05 -1.26 -6.49
N LEU A 324 -13.13 -2.44 -5.91
CA LEU A 324 -14.04 -3.52 -6.33
C LEU A 324 -14.97 -3.97 -5.20
N SER A 325 -14.89 -3.33 -4.01
CA SER A 325 -15.65 -3.78 -2.84
C SER A 325 -17.13 -3.98 -3.13
N GLY A 326 -17.69 -5.09 -2.61
CA GLY A 326 -19.08 -5.47 -2.81
C GLY A 326 -19.45 -5.93 -4.22
N SER A 327 -18.49 -6.18 -5.10
CA SER A 327 -18.77 -6.65 -6.47
C SER A 327 -19.05 -8.15 -6.52
N ASP A 328 -19.93 -8.56 -7.45
CA ASP A 328 -20.32 -9.95 -7.65
C ASP A 328 -19.53 -10.58 -8.81
N PHE A 329 -18.56 -11.42 -8.47
CA PHE A 329 -17.70 -12.17 -9.40
C PHE A 329 -18.08 -13.63 -9.56
N ARG A 330 -19.29 -14.04 -9.16
CA ARG A 330 -19.70 -15.44 -9.27
C ARG A 330 -19.54 -15.96 -10.70
N GLY A 331 -18.84 -17.09 -10.83
CA GLY A 331 -18.55 -17.69 -12.13
C GLY A 331 -17.64 -16.90 -13.05
N ALA A 332 -17.03 -15.79 -12.60
CA ALA A 332 -16.10 -15.00 -13.40
C ALA A 332 -14.76 -15.73 -13.60
N ASN A 333 -14.07 -15.44 -14.70
CA ASN A 333 -12.73 -15.96 -14.98
C ASN A 333 -11.67 -14.88 -14.86
N LEU A 334 -10.91 -14.91 -13.75
CA LEU A 334 -9.79 -14.00 -13.44
C LEU A 334 -8.44 -14.74 -13.52
N THR A 335 -8.36 -15.88 -14.21
CA THR A 335 -7.10 -16.64 -14.33
C THR A 335 -5.96 -15.74 -14.79
N GLY A 336 -4.86 -15.69 -14.01
CA GLY A 336 -3.68 -14.86 -14.27
C GLY A 336 -3.91 -13.35 -14.22
N ALA A 337 -5.06 -12.87 -13.72
CA ALA A 337 -5.32 -11.45 -13.58
C ALA A 337 -4.40 -10.81 -12.52
N LYS A 338 -4.05 -9.52 -12.73
CA LYS A 338 -3.22 -8.74 -11.81
C LYS A 338 -4.14 -7.89 -10.93
N LEU A 339 -4.26 -8.19 -9.64
CA LEU A 339 -5.12 -7.47 -8.69
C LEU A 339 -4.33 -6.84 -7.53
N THR A 340 -3.01 -6.76 -7.63
CA THR A 340 -2.19 -6.17 -6.55
C THR A 340 -2.81 -4.88 -6.03
N ARG A 341 -3.01 -4.79 -4.70
CA ARG A 341 -3.60 -3.64 -3.98
C ARG A 341 -5.07 -3.33 -4.33
N ALA A 342 -5.79 -4.21 -5.01
CA ALA A 342 -7.22 -4.02 -5.23
C ALA A 342 -8.00 -4.13 -3.90
N ASP A 343 -9.08 -3.38 -3.78
CA ASP A 343 -10.04 -3.50 -2.68
C ASP A 343 -11.12 -4.50 -3.07
N LEU A 344 -11.05 -5.71 -2.55
CA LEU A 344 -12.01 -6.81 -2.81
C LEU A 344 -12.89 -7.11 -1.59
N ARG A 345 -12.99 -6.19 -0.64
CA ARG A 345 -13.85 -6.39 0.52
C ARG A 345 -15.28 -6.72 0.10
N ASP A 346 -15.88 -7.68 0.80
CA ASP A 346 -17.27 -8.10 0.58
C ASP A 346 -17.57 -8.57 -0.85
N CYS A 347 -16.56 -8.92 -1.66
CA CYS A 347 -16.76 -9.49 -3.00
C CYS A 347 -17.26 -10.94 -2.93
N ASP A 348 -18.10 -11.32 -3.88
CA ASP A 348 -18.63 -12.69 -3.98
C ASP A 348 -18.01 -13.44 -5.16
N PHE A 349 -17.15 -14.44 -4.87
CA PHE A 349 -16.55 -15.37 -5.85
C PHE A 349 -17.16 -16.79 -5.77
N SER A 350 -18.30 -16.94 -5.10
CA SER A 350 -18.99 -18.23 -5.02
C SER A 350 -19.35 -18.75 -6.40
N PRO A 351 -19.61 -20.05 -6.56
CA PRO A 351 -20.08 -20.59 -7.82
C PRO A 351 -21.39 -19.95 -8.30
N LEU A 352 -21.47 -19.59 -9.58
CA LEU A 352 -22.69 -19.09 -10.22
C LEU A 352 -23.61 -20.26 -10.56
N PRO A 353 -24.80 -20.41 -9.95
CA PRO A 353 -25.72 -21.50 -10.24
C PRO A 353 -26.34 -21.36 -11.64
N LEU A 354 -26.40 -22.45 -12.38
CA LEU A 354 -27.05 -22.58 -13.67
C LEU A 354 -28.09 -23.72 -13.62
N GLY A 355 -29.28 -23.39 -13.14
CA GLY A 355 -30.32 -24.40 -12.87
C GLY A 355 -30.05 -25.18 -11.59
N ALA A 356 -30.68 -26.37 -11.45
CA ALA A 356 -30.68 -27.14 -10.21
C ALA A 356 -29.39 -27.94 -9.95
N GLU A 357 -28.62 -28.31 -10.99
CA GLU A 357 -27.52 -29.27 -10.84
C GLU A 357 -26.17 -28.77 -11.36
N ARG A 358 -26.08 -27.56 -11.90
CA ARG A 358 -24.83 -27.02 -12.46
C ARG A 358 -24.51 -25.70 -11.87
N ALA A 359 -23.21 -25.49 -11.57
CA ALA A 359 -22.70 -24.21 -11.17
C ALA A 359 -21.35 -23.95 -11.84
N PHE A 360 -21.07 -22.69 -12.19
CA PHE A 360 -19.77 -22.27 -12.68
C PHE A 360 -18.96 -21.69 -11.51
N ALA A 361 -17.82 -22.29 -11.19
CA ALA A 361 -16.87 -21.75 -10.24
C ALA A 361 -16.24 -20.45 -10.78
N ALA A 362 -16.02 -19.49 -9.93
CA ALA A 362 -15.10 -18.40 -10.23
C ALA A 362 -13.67 -18.97 -10.34
N LYS A 363 -12.89 -18.49 -11.31
CA LYS A 363 -11.52 -18.96 -11.54
C LYS A 363 -10.53 -17.88 -11.17
N LEU A 364 -9.71 -18.16 -10.14
CA LEU A 364 -8.66 -17.26 -9.63
C LEU A 364 -7.26 -17.87 -9.81
N ASP A 365 -7.16 -18.93 -10.61
CA ASP A 365 -5.91 -19.67 -10.81
C ASP A 365 -4.81 -18.73 -11.31
N GLN A 366 -3.62 -18.78 -10.64
CA GLN A 366 -2.45 -17.97 -10.96
C GLN A 366 -2.69 -16.44 -10.90
N ALA A 367 -3.83 -15.99 -10.37
CA ALA A 367 -4.06 -14.57 -10.19
C ALA A 367 -3.12 -13.99 -9.11
N ASN A 368 -2.77 -12.70 -9.27
CA ASN A 368 -1.91 -11.99 -8.32
C ASN A 368 -2.77 -11.14 -7.38
N PHE A 369 -2.97 -11.63 -6.15
CA PHE A 369 -3.73 -10.97 -5.09
C PHE A 369 -2.81 -10.37 -4.00
N ARG A 370 -1.56 -10.05 -4.33
CA ARG A 370 -0.64 -9.43 -3.36
C ARG A 370 -1.20 -8.10 -2.84
N ALA A 371 -1.10 -7.92 -1.52
CA ALA A 371 -1.57 -6.71 -0.83
C ALA A 371 -3.05 -6.34 -1.11
N VAL A 372 -3.89 -7.31 -1.48
CA VAL A 372 -5.34 -7.15 -1.65
C VAL A 372 -6.02 -7.12 -0.30
N ASP A 373 -7.08 -6.33 -0.15
CA ASP A 373 -7.99 -6.39 1.00
C ASP A 373 -9.15 -7.35 0.66
N LEU A 374 -9.18 -8.52 1.33
CA LEU A 374 -10.18 -9.60 1.13
C LEU A 374 -11.20 -9.70 2.27
N ARG A 375 -11.20 -8.80 3.23
CA ARG A 375 -12.11 -8.90 4.39
C ARG A 375 -13.57 -9.00 3.94
N GLY A 376 -14.27 -10.02 4.44
CA GLY A 376 -15.64 -10.34 4.05
C GLY A 376 -15.83 -10.92 2.66
N ALA A 377 -14.76 -11.19 1.91
CA ALA A 377 -14.86 -11.78 0.58
C ALA A 377 -15.20 -13.28 0.65
N LYS A 378 -16.08 -13.75 -0.23
CA LYS A 378 -16.52 -15.14 -0.30
C LYS A 378 -15.76 -15.87 -1.40
N LEU A 379 -14.77 -16.67 -1.02
CA LEU A 379 -13.92 -17.43 -1.94
C LEU A 379 -14.30 -18.92 -2.04
N ALA A 380 -15.20 -19.40 -1.20
CA ALA A 380 -15.59 -20.81 -1.16
C ALA A 380 -16.16 -21.30 -2.49
N GLY A 381 -15.58 -22.40 -3.01
CA GLY A 381 -15.95 -22.99 -4.29
C GLY A 381 -15.32 -22.34 -5.53
N ALA A 382 -14.47 -21.31 -5.37
CA ALA A 382 -13.61 -20.80 -6.44
C ALA A 382 -12.40 -21.73 -6.66
N THR A 383 -11.80 -21.70 -7.86
CA THR A 383 -10.50 -22.35 -8.11
C THR A 383 -9.37 -21.40 -7.75
N LEU A 384 -8.34 -21.88 -7.01
CA LEU A 384 -7.30 -21.04 -6.39
C LEU A 384 -5.88 -21.55 -6.71
N ASP A 385 -5.69 -22.36 -7.75
CA ASP A 385 -4.39 -22.95 -8.07
C ASP A 385 -3.33 -21.88 -8.36
N GLY A 386 -2.24 -21.88 -7.58
CA GLY A 386 -1.14 -20.93 -7.74
C GLY A 386 -1.49 -19.47 -7.44
N LEU A 387 -2.62 -19.20 -6.77
CA LEU A 387 -3.02 -17.84 -6.33
C LEU A 387 -1.96 -17.21 -5.45
N ASP A 388 -1.60 -15.95 -5.72
CA ASP A 388 -0.61 -15.22 -4.92
C ASP A 388 -1.30 -14.35 -3.86
N LEU A 389 -1.29 -14.79 -2.61
CA LEU A 389 -1.92 -14.16 -1.44
C LEU A 389 -0.87 -13.52 -0.49
N ARG A 390 0.33 -13.25 -0.95
CA ARG A 390 1.33 -12.59 -0.10
C ARG A 390 0.88 -11.18 0.25
N ASP A 391 1.14 -10.78 1.48
CA ASP A 391 0.80 -9.45 2.01
C ASP A 391 -0.71 -9.13 2.01
N VAL A 392 -1.57 -10.14 1.88
CA VAL A 392 -3.02 -10.00 1.86
C VAL A 392 -3.55 -9.49 3.21
N VAL A 393 -4.56 -8.62 3.16
CA VAL A 393 -5.35 -8.21 4.31
C VAL A 393 -6.65 -9.03 4.32
N ALA A 394 -6.80 -9.92 5.30
CA ALA A 394 -7.97 -10.79 5.43
C ALA A 394 -8.16 -11.14 6.91
N ASP A 395 -9.37 -11.43 7.33
CA ASP A 395 -9.63 -12.03 8.63
C ASP A 395 -9.39 -13.55 8.56
N GLU A 396 -9.22 -14.23 9.71
CA GLU A 396 -8.97 -15.68 9.71
C GLU A 396 -10.09 -16.46 9.05
N GLU A 397 -11.32 -16.01 9.24
CA GLU A 397 -12.54 -16.61 8.71
C GLU A 397 -12.61 -16.55 7.18
N ASP A 398 -12.05 -15.49 6.57
CA ASP A 398 -12.05 -15.29 5.12
C ASP A 398 -11.22 -16.34 4.36
N LEU A 399 -10.19 -16.87 5.02
CA LEU A 399 -9.25 -17.86 4.44
C LEU A 399 -9.45 -19.27 4.98
N ALA A 400 -10.28 -19.44 6.01
CA ALA A 400 -10.51 -20.74 6.65
C ALA A 400 -11.14 -21.75 5.70
N GLY A 401 -10.60 -22.98 5.65
CA GLY A 401 -11.13 -24.08 4.85
C GLY A 401 -10.95 -23.94 3.33
N LEU A 402 -10.21 -22.93 2.86
CA LEU A 402 -9.87 -22.80 1.44
C LEU A 402 -8.74 -23.76 1.03
N PRO A 403 -8.76 -24.31 -0.20
CA PRO A 403 -7.69 -25.16 -0.73
C PRO A 403 -6.48 -24.33 -1.14
N LEU A 404 -5.61 -23.99 -0.16
CA LEU A 404 -4.47 -23.09 -0.35
C LEU A 404 -3.13 -23.82 -0.50
N GLU A 405 -3.11 -25.12 -0.80
CA GLU A 405 -1.90 -25.93 -0.88
C GLU A 405 -0.91 -25.44 -1.94
N THR A 406 -1.41 -24.89 -3.04
CA THR A 406 -0.59 -24.36 -4.14
C THR A 406 -0.46 -22.84 -4.10
N ALA A 407 -1.19 -22.16 -3.20
CA ALA A 407 -1.16 -20.71 -3.08
C ALA A 407 0.19 -20.21 -2.54
N LYS A 408 0.61 -19.04 -3.01
CA LYS A 408 1.80 -18.36 -2.51
C LYS A 408 1.43 -17.51 -1.30
N LEU A 409 1.95 -17.86 -0.13
CA LEU A 409 1.67 -17.20 1.14
C LEU A 409 2.96 -16.66 1.76
N ASP A 410 2.88 -15.50 2.41
CA ASP A 410 3.94 -15.01 3.31
C ASP A 410 3.93 -15.75 4.66
N GLN A 411 4.97 -15.53 5.47
CA GLN A 411 5.11 -16.23 6.75
C GLN A 411 4.00 -15.88 7.76
N ARG A 412 3.54 -14.61 7.77
CA ARG A 412 2.47 -14.15 8.68
C ARG A 412 1.14 -14.81 8.33
N THR A 413 0.77 -14.83 7.05
CA THR A 413 -0.45 -15.50 6.58
C THR A 413 -0.39 -17.01 6.90
N LYS A 414 0.76 -17.65 6.70
CA LYS A 414 0.97 -19.07 7.09
C LYS A 414 0.79 -19.29 8.58
N ALA A 415 1.40 -18.43 9.42
CA ALA A 415 1.30 -18.55 10.89
C ALA A 415 -0.14 -18.39 11.38
N ARG A 416 -0.91 -17.44 10.82
CA ARG A 416 -2.33 -17.24 11.13
C ARG A 416 -3.16 -18.47 10.80
N LEU A 417 -2.99 -19.05 9.62
CA LEU A 417 -3.70 -20.27 9.19
C LEU A 417 -3.31 -21.50 10.00
N ALA A 418 -2.11 -21.55 10.58
CA ALA A 418 -1.65 -22.65 11.43
C ALA A 418 -2.13 -22.53 12.88
N GLY A 419 -2.35 -21.32 13.40
CA GLY A 419 -2.79 -21.05 14.76
C GLY A 419 -4.27 -21.27 15.02
N GLY A 420 -5.09 -21.34 13.97
CA GLY A 420 -6.53 -21.58 14.02
C GLY A 420 -6.93 -23.08 13.94
N ARG A 421 -5.99 -24.00 14.21
CA ARG A 421 -6.23 -25.46 14.26
C ARG A 421 -6.20 -25.98 15.69
#